data_153cd1cffca7ba1be6bf12a15c934547
#
_entry.id   153cd1cffca7ba1be6bf12a15c934547
#
_cell.length_a   1.000
_cell.length_b   1.000
_cell.length_c   1.000
_cell.angle_alpha   90.00
_cell.angle_beta   90.00
_cell.angle_gamma   90.00
#
_symmetry.space_group_name_H-M   'P 1'
#
loop_
_entity.id
_entity.type
_entity.pdbx_description
1 polymer ?
#
loop_
_entity_poly.entity_id
_entity_poly.type
_entity_poly.pdbx_seq_one_letter_code
_entity_poly.pdbx_strand_id
1 'polypeptide(L)'
;AGTSLINHVIQSLQTISVSKTIVVTGHMADQVKHHIAGKNIIFTEQAEQLGTAHAVSMALPELQDDSVVIILYGDVPLVGKDTIRKLINVVVSDTIGLLTVALEDPAGYGRIVRDANGAVTKIIEHKDASQDQLKIREINTGVIAIMSRHLRTLVPLVDKNNSQKEFYLTDIIKLAK
;
A
#
# COMPACT_ATOMS: atom_id res chain seq x y z
N ALA A 1 11.98 -21.75 8.73
CA ALA A 1 13.21 -21.03 8.36
C ALA A 1 13.49 -21.31 6.88
N GLY A 2 13.88 -20.30 6.12
CA GLY A 2 14.25 -20.47 4.69
C GLY A 2 13.29 -19.85 3.67
N THR A 3 12.12 -19.34 4.07
CA THR A 3 11.20 -18.64 3.16
C THR A 3 11.42 -17.12 3.29
N SER A 4 11.56 -16.42 2.17
CA SER A 4 11.72 -14.95 2.17
C SER A 4 10.44 -14.25 2.63
N LEU A 5 10.56 -13.01 3.15
CA LEU A 5 9.42 -12.20 3.61
C LEU A 5 8.36 -12.06 2.51
N ILE A 6 8.78 -11.74 1.29
CA ILE A 6 7.87 -11.59 0.16
C ILE A 6 7.12 -12.89 -0.19
N ASN A 7 7.76 -14.05 -0.04
CA ASN A 7 7.08 -15.33 -0.26
C ASN A 7 6.02 -15.60 0.82
N HIS A 8 6.23 -15.17 2.07
CA HIS A 8 5.20 -15.24 3.10
C HIS A 8 4.00 -14.34 2.75
N VAL A 9 4.25 -13.12 2.25
CA VAL A 9 3.17 -12.22 1.76
C VAL A 9 2.39 -12.90 0.64
N ILE A 10 3.07 -13.45 -0.37
CA ILE A 10 2.44 -14.12 -1.52
C ILE A 10 1.64 -15.35 -1.06
N GLN A 11 2.17 -16.15 -0.15
CA GLN A 11 1.47 -17.31 0.40
C GLN A 11 0.18 -16.91 1.13
N SER A 12 0.18 -15.80 1.89
CA SER A 12 -1.04 -15.30 2.54
C SER A 12 -2.13 -14.94 1.52
N LEU A 13 -1.75 -14.38 0.36
CA LEU A 13 -2.67 -14.06 -0.74
C LEU A 13 -3.28 -15.30 -1.40
N GLN A 14 -2.53 -16.39 -1.53
CA GLN A 14 -3.02 -17.64 -2.12
C GLN A 14 -4.21 -18.24 -1.35
N THR A 15 -4.35 -17.89 -0.07
CA THR A 15 -5.46 -18.35 0.78
C THR A 15 -6.78 -17.59 0.55
N ILE A 16 -6.78 -16.53 -0.23
CA ILE A 16 -7.94 -15.66 -0.48
C ILE A 16 -8.37 -15.58 -1.96
N SER A 17 -7.86 -16.48 -2.79
CA SER A 17 -8.28 -16.63 -4.20
C SER A 17 -8.12 -15.33 -5.02
N VAL A 18 -6.96 -14.69 -4.97
CA VAL A 18 -6.65 -13.56 -5.85
C VAL A 18 -6.51 -14.03 -7.30
N SER A 19 -7.09 -13.28 -8.23
CA SER A 19 -7.03 -13.59 -9.67
C SER A 19 -5.65 -13.37 -10.27
N LYS A 20 -4.92 -12.37 -9.79
CA LYS A 20 -3.61 -11.93 -10.28
C LYS A 20 -2.79 -11.32 -9.13
N THR A 21 -1.52 -11.59 -9.10
CA THR A 21 -0.55 -10.92 -8.22
C THR A 21 0.44 -10.15 -9.08
N ILE A 22 0.59 -8.85 -8.85
CA ILE A 22 1.57 -8.01 -9.53
C ILE A 22 2.66 -7.68 -8.51
N VAL A 23 3.89 -8.05 -8.82
CA VAL A 23 5.06 -7.76 -7.98
C VAL A 23 5.86 -6.65 -8.65
N VAL A 24 5.87 -5.48 -8.00
CA VAL A 24 6.71 -4.37 -8.44
C VAL A 24 8.10 -4.57 -7.83
N THR A 25 9.09 -4.70 -8.70
CA THR A 25 10.50 -4.86 -8.31
C THR A 25 11.28 -3.60 -8.63
N GLY A 26 12.30 -3.32 -7.85
CA GLY A 26 13.22 -2.20 -8.07
C GLY A 26 14.67 -2.67 -8.01
N HIS A 27 15.43 -2.20 -7.02
CA HIS A 27 16.80 -2.62 -6.81
C HIS A 27 16.91 -4.15 -6.70
N MET A 28 17.89 -4.74 -7.40
CA MET A 28 18.12 -6.21 -7.45
C MET A 28 16.92 -7.01 -7.99
N ALA A 29 16.16 -6.44 -8.93
CA ALA A 29 14.94 -7.03 -9.49
C ALA A 29 15.08 -8.50 -9.88
N ASP A 30 16.16 -8.89 -10.55
CA ASP A 30 16.38 -10.26 -11.01
C ASP A 30 16.56 -11.25 -9.84
N GLN A 31 17.21 -10.83 -8.77
CA GLN A 31 17.33 -11.67 -7.58
C GLN A 31 15.98 -11.85 -6.91
N VAL A 32 15.17 -10.80 -6.81
CA VAL A 32 13.81 -10.89 -6.26
C VAL A 32 12.95 -11.82 -7.11
N LYS A 33 12.95 -11.65 -8.43
CA LYS A 33 12.20 -12.49 -9.37
C LYS A 33 12.57 -13.99 -9.22
N HIS A 34 13.86 -14.28 -9.07
CA HIS A 34 14.35 -15.67 -8.92
C HIS A 34 13.89 -16.36 -7.62
N HIS A 35 13.65 -15.57 -6.56
CA HIS A 35 13.27 -16.11 -5.24
C HIS A 35 11.77 -16.17 -5.03
N ILE A 36 10.97 -15.59 -5.92
CA ILE A 36 9.51 -15.60 -5.80
C ILE A 36 8.95 -16.86 -6.45
N ALA A 37 8.17 -17.61 -5.68
CA ALA A 37 7.43 -18.77 -6.13
C ALA A 37 5.92 -18.50 -6.04
N GLY A 38 5.19 -18.85 -7.10
CA GLY A 38 3.73 -18.73 -7.11
C GLY A 38 3.14 -18.82 -8.51
N LYS A 39 1.80 -18.94 -8.57
CA LYS A 39 1.05 -18.93 -9.83
C LYS A 39 0.44 -17.54 -10.06
N ASN A 40 0.21 -17.19 -11.31
CA ASN A 40 -0.44 -15.92 -11.72
C ASN A 40 0.29 -14.67 -11.21
N ILE A 41 1.63 -14.72 -11.19
CA ILE A 41 2.48 -13.59 -10.81
C ILE A 41 2.97 -12.88 -12.07
N ILE A 42 2.75 -11.58 -12.11
CA ILE A 42 3.31 -10.66 -13.11
C ILE A 42 4.34 -9.78 -12.40
N PHE A 43 5.46 -9.56 -13.07
CA PHE A 43 6.49 -8.65 -12.59
C PHE A 43 6.47 -7.37 -13.40
N THR A 44 6.47 -6.25 -12.71
CA THR A 44 6.75 -4.93 -13.28
C THR A 44 7.97 -4.35 -12.61
N GLU A 45 8.68 -3.46 -13.29
CA GLU A 45 9.94 -2.91 -12.77
C GLU A 45 9.83 -1.41 -12.56
N GLN A 46 10.20 -0.98 -11.37
CA GLN A 46 10.40 0.41 -11.03
C GLN A 46 11.91 0.71 -11.16
N ALA A 47 12.34 1.12 -12.35
CA ALA A 47 13.76 1.35 -12.63
C ALA A 47 14.37 2.45 -11.75
N GLU A 48 13.63 3.52 -11.48
CA GLU A 48 14.00 4.60 -10.57
C GLU A 48 13.09 4.57 -9.34
N GLN A 49 13.65 4.49 -8.14
CA GLN A 49 12.90 4.44 -6.88
C GLN A 49 12.42 5.84 -6.47
N LEU A 50 11.37 6.34 -7.16
CA LEU A 50 10.83 7.68 -6.96
C LEU A 50 9.69 7.76 -5.92
N GLY A 51 9.48 6.72 -5.16
CA GLY A 51 8.47 6.64 -4.10
C GLY A 51 7.39 5.57 -4.33
N THR A 52 6.50 5.41 -3.35
CA THR A 52 5.53 4.31 -3.31
C THR A 52 4.38 4.47 -4.31
N ALA A 53 3.92 5.69 -4.59
CA ALA A 53 2.94 5.90 -5.66
C ALA A 53 3.54 5.63 -7.04
N HIS A 54 4.83 5.96 -7.25
CA HIS A 54 5.53 5.62 -8.49
C HIS A 54 5.65 4.09 -8.66
N ALA A 55 5.91 3.34 -7.58
CA ALA A 55 5.88 1.87 -7.65
C ALA A 55 4.50 1.36 -8.10
N VAL A 56 3.43 1.87 -7.50
CA VAL A 56 2.05 1.50 -7.88
C VAL A 56 1.73 1.90 -9.32
N SER A 57 2.24 3.02 -9.81
CA SER A 57 2.02 3.45 -11.19
C SER A 57 2.57 2.45 -12.22
N MET A 58 3.66 1.73 -11.89
CA MET A 58 4.20 0.66 -12.76
C MET A 58 3.25 -0.54 -12.85
N ALA A 59 2.40 -0.75 -11.86
CA ALA A 59 1.43 -1.84 -11.85
C ALA A 59 0.09 -1.47 -12.53
N LEU A 60 -0.23 -0.19 -12.74
CA LEU A 60 -1.52 0.25 -13.29
C LEU A 60 -1.89 -0.40 -14.63
N PRO A 61 -0.97 -0.56 -15.61
CA PRO A 61 -1.31 -1.19 -16.89
C PRO A 61 -1.78 -2.64 -16.75
N GLU A 62 -1.32 -3.34 -15.71
CA GLU A 62 -1.61 -4.75 -15.46
C GLU A 62 -2.90 -4.98 -14.65
N LEU A 63 -3.50 -3.93 -14.11
CA LEU A 63 -4.73 -4.05 -13.33
C LEU A 63 -5.91 -4.42 -14.22
N GLN A 64 -6.79 -5.28 -13.70
CA GLN A 64 -8.10 -5.53 -14.32
C GLN A 64 -9.04 -4.36 -14.01
N ASP A 65 -9.90 -4.04 -14.97
CA ASP A 65 -10.93 -3.02 -14.77
C ASP A 65 -11.95 -3.50 -13.71
N ASP A 66 -12.50 -2.54 -12.98
CA ASP A 66 -13.50 -2.76 -11.92
C ASP A 66 -13.15 -3.85 -10.89
N SER A 67 -11.86 -4.04 -10.64
CA SER A 67 -11.36 -4.97 -9.63
C SER A 67 -11.01 -4.26 -8.32
N VAL A 68 -11.12 -4.99 -7.21
CA VAL A 68 -10.52 -4.56 -5.93
C VAL A 68 -9.05 -4.89 -5.94
N VAL A 69 -8.23 -3.89 -5.77
CA VAL A 69 -6.77 -4.00 -5.67
C VAL A 69 -6.36 -3.93 -4.21
N ILE A 70 -5.55 -4.89 -3.78
CA ILE A 70 -4.93 -4.87 -2.45
C ILE A 70 -3.46 -4.56 -2.64
N ILE A 71 -3.00 -3.51 -1.98
CA ILE A 71 -1.59 -3.12 -1.97
C ILE A 71 -0.98 -3.58 -0.67
N LEU A 72 0.11 -4.33 -0.76
CA LEU A 72 0.87 -4.88 0.35
C LEU A 72 2.35 -4.57 0.16
N TYR A 73 3.07 -4.37 1.24
CA TYR A 73 4.53 -4.30 1.20
C TYR A 73 5.15 -5.69 1.33
N GLY A 74 6.22 -5.93 0.59
CA GLY A 74 6.89 -7.23 0.55
C GLY A 74 7.61 -7.63 1.85
N ASP A 75 7.77 -6.70 2.78
CA ASP A 75 8.40 -6.86 4.10
C ASP A 75 7.39 -6.92 5.26
N VAL A 76 6.07 -6.93 4.96
CA VAL A 76 4.99 -7.03 5.96
C VAL A 76 4.28 -8.38 5.87
N PRO A 77 4.91 -9.51 6.29
CA PRO A 77 4.46 -10.86 6.01
C PRO A 77 3.30 -11.35 6.90
N LEU A 78 2.95 -10.62 7.97
CA LEU A 78 2.03 -11.13 9.01
C LEU A 78 0.59 -10.65 8.87
N VAL A 79 0.19 -10.14 7.71
CA VAL A 79 -1.21 -9.77 7.46
C VAL A 79 -2.04 -11.03 7.20
N GLY A 80 -2.87 -11.39 8.16
CA GLY A 80 -3.70 -12.60 8.11
C GLY A 80 -4.84 -12.50 7.09
N LYS A 81 -5.26 -13.64 6.53
CA LYS A 81 -6.32 -13.76 5.52
C LYS A 81 -7.63 -13.07 5.93
N ASP A 82 -8.02 -13.18 7.20
CA ASP A 82 -9.28 -12.61 7.67
C ASP A 82 -9.21 -11.07 7.74
N THR A 83 -8.04 -10.51 8.06
CA THR A 83 -7.80 -9.07 7.99
C THR A 83 -7.92 -8.58 6.54
N ILE A 84 -7.32 -9.29 5.58
CA ILE A 84 -7.41 -8.94 4.17
C ILE A 84 -8.85 -9.03 3.67
N ARG A 85 -9.60 -10.08 4.04
CA ARG A 85 -11.03 -10.19 3.69
C ARG A 85 -11.86 -9.04 4.25
N LYS A 86 -11.66 -8.67 5.51
CA LYS A 86 -12.33 -7.51 6.10
C LYS A 86 -12.01 -6.23 5.35
N LEU A 87 -10.74 -6.05 4.95
CA LEU A 87 -10.30 -4.89 4.20
C LEU A 87 -10.96 -4.83 2.81
N ILE A 88 -11.06 -5.96 2.11
CA ILE A 88 -11.79 -6.06 0.82
C ILE A 88 -13.26 -5.69 1.00
N ASN A 89 -13.91 -6.20 2.06
CA ASN A 89 -15.34 -6.00 2.30
C ASN A 89 -15.72 -4.54 2.62
N VAL A 90 -14.78 -3.70 3.05
CA VAL A 90 -15.04 -2.27 3.25
C VAL A 90 -14.87 -1.45 1.97
N VAL A 91 -14.32 -2.04 0.91
CA VAL A 91 -14.22 -1.39 -0.40
C VAL A 91 -15.56 -1.54 -1.11
N VAL A 92 -16.38 -0.52 -0.99
CA VAL A 92 -17.58 -0.33 -1.79
C VAL A 92 -17.35 0.85 -2.73
N SER A 93 -18.26 1.08 -3.67
CA SER A 93 -18.08 1.95 -4.86
C SER A 93 -17.05 3.09 -4.77
N ASP A 94 -16.99 3.84 -3.68
CA ASP A 94 -16.17 5.05 -3.55
C ASP A 94 -15.37 5.10 -2.25
N THR A 95 -15.12 3.95 -1.60
CA THR A 95 -14.34 3.89 -0.36
C THR A 95 -12.95 3.29 -0.57
N ILE A 96 -12.01 3.72 0.26
CA ILE A 96 -10.66 3.15 0.37
C ILE A 96 -10.56 2.44 1.71
N GLY A 97 -10.20 1.17 1.68
CA GLY A 97 -9.91 0.40 2.90
C GLY A 97 -8.47 0.65 3.35
N LEU A 98 -8.30 1.06 4.60
CA LEU A 98 -6.99 1.26 5.23
C LEU A 98 -6.84 0.32 6.42
N LEU A 99 -5.72 -0.38 6.50
CA LEU A 99 -5.34 -1.10 7.71
C LEU A 99 -4.48 -0.19 8.58
N THR A 100 -4.99 0.13 9.77
CA THR A 100 -4.28 0.96 10.75
C THR A 100 -4.05 0.20 12.03
N VAL A 101 -3.12 0.65 12.85
CA VAL A 101 -2.87 0.13 14.18
C VAL A 101 -2.40 1.26 15.12
N ALA A 102 -2.78 1.20 16.40
CA ALA A 102 -2.25 2.10 17.41
C ALA A 102 -1.02 1.47 18.08
N LEU A 103 0.10 2.17 18.04
CA LEU A 103 1.36 1.75 18.64
C LEU A 103 1.71 2.61 19.87
N GLU A 104 2.45 2.04 20.82
CA GLU A 104 3.03 2.81 21.90
C GLU A 104 4.14 3.73 21.42
N ASP A 105 5.02 3.21 20.59
CA ASP A 105 6.02 3.99 19.87
C ASP A 105 5.72 3.97 18.37
N PRO A 106 5.12 5.04 17.82
CA PRO A 106 4.81 5.16 16.40
C PRO A 106 5.97 5.74 15.58
N ALA A 107 7.18 5.86 16.11
CA ALA A 107 8.32 6.45 15.39
C ALA A 107 8.55 5.76 14.03
N GLY A 108 8.84 6.57 13.02
CA GLY A 108 9.12 6.09 11.65
C GLY A 108 7.90 5.82 10.78
N TYR A 109 6.68 5.70 11.34
CA TYR A 109 5.47 5.40 10.57
C TYR A 109 4.69 6.66 10.17
N GLY A 110 3.92 6.58 9.09
CA GLY A 110 2.92 7.57 8.72
C GLY A 110 1.77 7.62 9.72
N ARG A 111 1.32 8.82 10.08
CA ARG A 111 0.25 9.06 11.06
C ARG A 111 -1.10 9.20 10.38
N ILE A 112 -2.13 8.55 10.94
CA ILE A 112 -3.51 8.68 10.50
C ILE A 112 -4.10 9.96 11.11
N VAL A 113 -4.44 10.92 10.27
CA VAL A 113 -5.10 12.16 10.70
C VAL A 113 -6.59 12.04 10.47
N ARG A 114 -7.37 12.26 11.55
CA ARG A 114 -8.83 12.22 11.51
C ARG A 114 -9.41 13.60 11.76
N ASP A 115 -10.60 13.85 11.21
CA ASP A 115 -11.38 15.05 11.54
C ASP A 115 -12.19 14.86 12.83
N ALA A 116 -12.96 15.88 13.19
CA ALA A 116 -13.79 15.88 14.40
C ALA A 116 -14.88 14.77 14.40
N ASN A 117 -15.26 14.25 13.23
CA ASN A 117 -16.24 13.17 13.08
C ASN A 117 -15.57 11.78 13.07
N GLY A 118 -14.24 11.71 13.21
CA GLY A 118 -13.47 10.48 13.18
C GLY A 118 -13.12 9.98 11.77
N ALA A 119 -13.50 10.68 10.71
CA ALA A 119 -13.14 10.30 9.34
C ALA A 119 -11.65 10.55 9.07
N VAL A 120 -11.01 9.60 8.39
CA VAL A 120 -9.61 9.78 7.96
C VAL A 120 -9.52 10.88 6.92
N THR A 121 -8.67 11.87 7.16
CA THR A 121 -8.52 13.03 6.27
C THR A 121 -7.26 12.98 5.43
N LYS A 122 -6.20 12.43 5.97
CA LYS A 122 -4.90 12.23 5.31
C LYS A 122 -4.04 11.27 6.13
N ILE A 123 -3.01 10.78 5.49
CA ILE A 123 -1.87 10.14 6.15
C ILE A 123 -0.70 11.12 6.02
N ILE A 124 0.03 11.36 7.10
CA ILE A 124 1.20 12.22 7.06
C ILE A 124 2.44 11.41 7.44
N GLU A 125 3.44 11.41 6.58
CA GLU A 125 4.66 10.67 6.84
C GLU A 125 5.44 11.25 8.02
N HIS A 126 6.18 10.40 8.73
CA HIS A 126 6.89 10.80 9.95
C HIS A 126 7.77 12.04 9.75
N LYS A 127 8.46 12.13 8.62
CA LYS A 127 9.38 13.23 8.30
C LYS A 127 8.67 14.56 7.99
N ASP A 128 7.39 14.51 7.63
CA ASP A 128 6.58 15.65 7.27
C ASP A 128 5.60 16.06 8.39
N ALA A 129 5.55 15.29 9.47
CA ALA A 129 4.62 15.50 10.57
C ALA A 129 5.07 16.63 11.50
N SER A 130 4.14 17.51 11.89
CA SER A 130 4.36 18.50 12.96
C SER A 130 4.52 17.83 14.32
N GLN A 131 5.02 18.57 15.33
CA GLN A 131 5.19 18.07 16.68
C GLN A 131 3.89 17.54 17.30
N ASP A 132 2.73 18.14 16.98
CA ASP A 132 1.43 17.65 17.45
C ASP A 132 0.99 16.40 16.71
N GLN A 133 1.25 16.30 15.41
CA GLN A 133 0.96 15.12 14.62
C GLN A 133 1.83 13.92 15.00
N LEU A 134 3.07 14.14 15.44
CA LEU A 134 3.94 13.09 15.95
C LEU A 134 3.38 12.39 17.21
N LYS A 135 2.51 13.06 17.97
CA LYS A 135 1.84 12.49 19.15
C LYS A 135 0.73 11.49 18.80
N ILE A 136 0.27 11.47 17.54
CA ILE A 136 -0.74 10.53 17.08
C ILE A 136 -0.14 9.12 17.13
N ARG A 137 -0.83 8.21 17.80
CA ARG A 137 -0.40 6.80 17.97
C ARG A 137 -0.94 5.89 16.88
N GLU A 138 -2.01 6.28 16.18
CA GLU A 138 -2.56 5.53 15.07
C GLU A 138 -1.70 5.73 13.82
N ILE A 139 -1.19 4.60 13.30
CA ILE A 139 -0.25 4.58 12.17
C ILE A 139 -0.84 3.88 10.95
N ASN A 140 -0.32 4.25 9.79
CA ASN A 140 -0.53 3.55 8.54
C ASN A 140 0.36 2.30 8.47
N THR A 141 -0.23 1.15 8.22
CA THR A 141 0.52 -0.10 8.02
C THR A 141 1.03 -0.27 6.59
N GLY A 142 0.60 0.60 5.67
CA GLY A 142 0.87 0.47 4.24
C GLY A 142 -0.06 -0.50 3.51
N VAL A 143 -0.97 -1.17 4.22
CA VAL A 143 -1.93 -2.10 3.60
C VAL A 143 -3.20 -1.34 3.22
N ILE A 144 -3.48 -1.29 1.91
CA ILE A 144 -4.57 -0.52 1.31
C ILE A 144 -5.39 -1.43 0.40
N ALA A 145 -6.71 -1.31 0.46
CA ALA A 145 -7.61 -1.89 -0.54
C ALA A 145 -8.42 -0.77 -1.23
N ILE A 146 -8.50 -0.80 -2.55
CA ILE A 146 -9.09 0.27 -3.36
C ILE A 146 -9.56 -0.28 -4.71
N MET A 147 -10.59 0.31 -5.31
CA MET A 147 -10.98 -0.04 -6.66
C MET A 147 -9.91 0.38 -7.68
N SER A 148 -9.65 -0.46 -8.68
CA SER A 148 -8.66 -0.20 -9.73
C SER A 148 -8.91 1.12 -10.47
N ARG A 149 -10.18 1.48 -10.72
CA ARG A 149 -10.55 2.76 -11.35
C ARG A 149 -10.09 3.97 -10.53
N HIS A 150 -10.18 3.90 -9.18
CA HIS A 150 -9.73 4.99 -8.32
C HIS A 150 -8.20 5.09 -8.30
N LEU A 151 -7.48 3.97 -8.29
CA LEU A 151 -6.02 4.01 -8.44
C LEU A 151 -5.60 4.68 -9.75
N ARG A 152 -6.23 4.32 -10.87
CA ARG A 152 -5.95 4.92 -12.19
C ARG A 152 -6.19 6.44 -12.21
N THR A 153 -7.15 6.93 -11.41
CA THR A 153 -7.47 8.35 -11.32
C THR A 153 -6.56 9.08 -10.34
N LEU A 154 -6.31 8.51 -9.17
CA LEU A 154 -5.64 9.21 -8.06
C LEU A 154 -4.11 9.15 -8.15
N VAL A 155 -3.53 8.01 -8.54
CA VAL A 155 -2.07 7.86 -8.59
C VAL A 155 -1.38 8.89 -9.49
N PRO A 156 -1.91 9.22 -10.69
CA PRO A 156 -1.31 10.26 -11.54
C PRO A 156 -1.36 11.68 -10.95
N LEU A 157 -2.20 11.94 -9.94
CA LEU A 157 -2.33 13.24 -9.29
C LEU A 157 -1.36 13.44 -8.12
N VAL A 158 -0.69 12.37 -7.69
CA VAL A 158 0.30 12.44 -6.60
C VAL A 158 1.50 13.25 -7.07
N ASP A 159 1.94 14.20 -6.25
CA ASP A 159 3.10 15.04 -6.50
C ASP A 159 4.29 14.69 -5.57
N LYS A 160 5.38 15.44 -5.68
CA LYS A 160 6.59 15.30 -4.84
C LYS A 160 6.73 16.43 -3.82
N ASN A 161 5.65 17.08 -3.46
CA ASN A 161 5.70 18.24 -2.56
C ASN A 161 5.78 17.82 -1.09
N ASN A 162 6.87 17.11 -0.76
CA ASN A 162 7.17 16.58 0.58
C ASN A 162 8.68 16.65 0.85
N SER A 163 9.08 16.34 2.07
CA SER A 163 10.47 16.45 2.54
C SER A 163 11.45 15.54 1.79
N GLN A 164 10.99 14.39 1.30
CA GLN A 164 11.82 13.41 0.60
C GLN A 164 11.86 13.60 -0.92
N LYS A 165 10.99 14.47 -1.48
CA LYS A 165 10.83 14.66 -2.93
C LYS A 165 10.42 13.38 -3.66
N GLU A 166 9.59 12.56 -3.03
CA GLU A 166 9.09 11.28 -3.53
C GLU A 166 7.57 11.32 -3.77
N PHE A 167 7.09 10.46 -4.65
CA PHE A 167 5.65 10.24 -4.84
C PHE A 167 5.11 9.30 -3.75
N TYR A 168 4.46 9.86 -2.73
CA TYR A 168 3.92 9.07 -1.64
C TYR A 168 2.54 8.51 -1.98
N LEU A 169 2.38 7.19 -1.91
CA LEU A 169 1.07 6.57 -2.12
C LEU A 169 0.02 7.04 -1.10
N THR A 170 0.44 7.38 0.10
CA THR A 170 -0.43 7.88 1.17
C THR A 170 -1.16 9.17 0.81
N ASP A 171 -0.68 9.94 -0.16
CA ASP A 171 -1.34 11.16 -0.64
C ASP A 171 -2.67 10.89 -1.36
N ILE A 172 -2.91 9.66 -1.88
CA ILE A 172 -4.20 9.31 -2.50
C ILE A 172 -5.37 9.47 -1.51
N ILE A 173 -5.13 9.34 -0.20
CA ILE A 173 -6.17 9.49 0.83
C ILE A 173 -6.66 10.93 0.90
N LYS A 174 -5.77 11.90 0.77
CA LYS A 174 -6.11 13.33 0.71
C LYS A 174 -6.78 13.69 -0.62
N LEU A 175 -6.35 13.06 -1.72
CA LEU A 175 -6.87 13.31 -3.07
C LEU A 175 -8.25 12.68 -3.32
N ALA A 176 -8.63 11.66 -2.55
CA ALA A 176 -9.91 10.97 -2.66
C ALA A 176 -11.09 11.72 -1.99
N LYS A 177 -10.85 12.89 -1.41
CA LYS A 177 -11.87 13.78 -0.84
C LYS A 177 -12.42 14.71 -1.90
#